data_e6caf1bb9aa6c7e4ff082e30062ddbd2
#
_entry.id   e6caf1bb9aa6c7e4ff082e30062ddbd2
#
_cell.length_a   1.000
_cell.length_b   1.000
_cell.length_c   1.000
_cell.angle_alpha   90.00
_cell.angle_beta   90.00
_cell.angle_gamma   90.00
#
_symmetry.space_group_name_H-M   'P 1'
#
loop_
_entity.id
_entity.type
_entity.pdbx_description
1 polymer ?
#
loop_
_entity_poly.entity_id
_entity_poly.type
_entity_poly.pdbx_seq_one_letter_code
_entity_poly.pdbx_strand_id
1 'polypeptide(L)'
;MKKIVFFILGTVLICNLSAQNYNSSSSSDFSLGNGLIINSGNDYQFKLSGMIQPTFSVAVDSLDNTDFLFNSKHTFFTFSGFSKPERVSFLMLADFSLSSPLLDAWVAYHVNNNIHFSFGQKLISANNRSMLFTEDNNQFSDRSALSSSYSQTGREFGLFVDLSYSIGDFNMNPSLGVTSGDGRSSFGSNSRDVDYGGFKYFGRLDFYPLGYFSDGNNLQVYDIKREKTLKMVFGLAASYNDGTSNSVGEGHGDFFLYNVNGDIQLPDYRQIYFDLLLKYRGMSFLAEYVNSSASSLEQIYVDPIAFSL
;
A
#
# COMPACT_ATOMS: atom_id res chain seq x y z
N MET A 1 -25.41 19.84 26.30
CA MET A 1 -25.04 18.98 25.18
C MET A 1 -24.32 17.75 25.74
N LYS A 2 -24.92 16.57 25.65
CA LYS A 2 -24.35 15.33 26.21
C LYS A 2 -23.36 14.77 25.23
N LYS A 3 -22.07 14.74 25.61
CA LYS A 3 -21.02 14.01 24.87
C LYS A 3 -21.25 12.51 25.08
N ILE A 4 -21.60 11.82 24.00
CA ILE A 4 -21.64 10.35 23.97
C ILE A 4 -20.20 9.92 23.66
N VAL A 5 -19.49 9.47 24.68
CA VAL A 5 -18.18 8.84 24.53
C VAL A 5 -18.47 7.38 24.16
N PHE A 6 -18.22 7.03 22.90
CA PHE A 6 -18.18 5.63 22.46
C PHE A 6 -16.87 5.00 22.97
N PHE A 7 -16.95 4.27 24.06
CA PHE A 7 -15.86 3.43 24.54
C PHE A 7 -15.89 2.15 23.69
N ILE A 8 -15.09 2.09 22.63
CA ILE A 8 -14.80 0.81 21.96
C ILE A 8 -13.88 0.06 22.91
N LEU A 9 -14.47 -0.90 23.62
CA LEU A 9 -13.75 -1.84 24.47
C LEU A 9 -12.90 -2.73 23.54
N GLY A 10 -11.64 -2.37 23.38
CA GLY A 10 -10.64 -3.23 22.78
C GLY A 10 -10.46 -4.45 23.70
N THR A 11 -11.20 -5.52 23.45
CA THR A 11 -10.90 -6.83 24.02
C THR A 11 -9.54 -7.26 23.48
N VAL A 12 -8.50 -6.95 24.24
CA VAL A 12 -7.22 -7.64 24.13
C VAL A 12 -7.52 -9.11 24.44
N LEU A 13 -7.65 -9.91 23.40
CA LEU A 13 -7.61 -11.35 23.50
C LEU A 13 -6.20 -11.70 24.00
N ILE A 14 -6.05 -11.79 25.32
CA ILE A 14 -4.90 -12.45 25.94
C ILE A 14 -5.12 -13.93 25.59
N CYS A 15 -4.56 -14.34 24.47
CA CYS A 15 -4.38 -15.75 24.18
C CYS A 15 -3.47 -16.28 25.27
N ASN A 16 -4.04 -17.04 26.22
CA ASN A 16 -3.27 -17.91 27.10
C ASN A 16 -2.55 -18.90 26.18
N LEU A 17 -1.32 -18.64 25.88
CA LEU A 17 -0.39 -19.58 25.27
C LEU A 17 -0.14 -20.67 26.29
N SER A 18 -1.07 -21.61 26.41
CA SER A 18 -0.78 -22.90 26.98
C SER A 18 0.22 -23.55 26.06
N ALA A 19 1.47 -23.63 26.50
CA ALA A 19 2.49 -24.43 25.83
C ALA A 19 2.07 -25.91 25.97
N GLN A 20 1.16 -26.34 25.09
CA GLN A 20 0.96 -27.74 24.85
C GLN A 20 2.22 -28.26 24.18
N ASN A 21 2.82 -29.31 24.74
CA ASN A 21 3.88 -30.07 24.07
C ASN A 21 3.32 -30.72 22.83
N TYR A 22 3.25 -29.92 21.75
CA TYR A 22 2.95 -30.40 20.43
C TYR A 22 4.29 -30.92 19.87
N ASN A 23 4.42 -32.22 19.67
CA ASN A 23 5.48 -32.82 18.85
C ASN A 23 5.23 -32.42 17.38
N SER A 24 5.26 -31.14 17.07
CA SER A 24 5.24 -30.66 15.69
C SER A 24 6.66 -30.73 15.14
N SER A 25 6.87 -31.52 14.10
CA SER A 25 8.09 -31.48 13.34
C SER A 25 8.23 -30.05 12.75
N SER A 26 9.09 -29.24 13.35
CA SER A 26 9.45 -27.95 12.77
C SER A 26 10.48 -28.21 11.65
N SER A 27 10.27 -27.58 10.51
CA SER A 27 11.24 -27.57 9.42
C SER A 27 11.62 -26.13 9.07
N SER A 28 12.89 -25.92 8.79
CA SER A 28 13.37 -24.66 8.26
C SER A 28 14.04 -24.89 6.91
N ASP A 29 13.73 -24.06 5.95
CA ASP A 29 14.32 -24.05 4.61
C ASP A 29 14.84 -22.66 4.29
N PHE A 30 16.04 -22.60 3.74
CA PHE A 30 16.66 -21.37 3.29
C PHE A 30 17.05 -21.48 1.83
N SER A 31 16.61 -20.55 1.01
CA SER A 31 17.08 -20.43 -0.37
C SER A 31 17.31 -18.97 -0.75
N LEU A 32 18.35 -18.74 -1.54
CA LEU A 32 18.66 -17.42 -2.06
C LEU A 32 17.49 -16.92 -2.92
N GLY A 33 17.01 -15.71 -2.64
CA GLY A 33 15.85 -15.12 -3.29
C GLY A 33 14.52 -15.37 -2.57
N ASN A 34 14.35 -16.50 -1.86
CA ASN A 34 13.13 -16.76 -1.07
C ASN A 34 13.29 -16.43 0.42
N GLY A 35 14.52 -16.39 0.92
CA GLY A 35 14.81 -16.16 2.32
C GLY A 35 14.68 -17.41 3.20
N LEU A 36 14.48 -17.21 4.49
CA LEU A 36 14.29 -18.26 5.49
C LEU A 36 12.80 -18.51 5.72
N ILE A 37 12.35 -19.73 5.49
CA ILE A 37 10.99 -20.19 5.78
C ILE A 37 11.06 -21.17 6.93
N ILE A 38 10.26 -20.93 7.96
CA ILE A 38 10.12 -21.77 9.15
C ILE A 38 8.67 -22.28 9.18
N ASN A 39 8.51 -23.60 9.10
CA ASN A 39 7.21 -24.24 9.25
C ASN A 39 7.17 -24.93 10.61
N SER A 40 6.07 -24.75 11.34
CA SER A 40 5.77 -25.49 12.57
C SER A 40 4.54 -26.35 12.32
N GLY A 41 4.76 -27.63 12.09
CA GLY A 41 3.74 -28.53 11.55
C GLY A 41 3.27 -28.08 10.16
N ASN A 42 1.99 -28.33 9.88
CA ASN A 42 1.33 -27.93 8.65
C ASN A 42 0.52 -26.61 8.80
N ASP A 43 0.52 -26.02 9.97
CA ASP A 43 -0.46 -25.00 10.36
C ASP A 43 0.13 -23.60 10.49
N TYR A 44 1.43 -23.52 10.81
CA TYR A 44 2.10 -22.23 11.00
C TYR A 44 3.29 -22.10 10.07
N GLN A 45 3.40 -20.95 9.44
CA GLN A 45 4.54 -20.60 8.61
C GLN A 45 5.01 -19.17 8.93
N PHE A 46 6.32 -19.02 9.07
CA PHE A 46 7.00 -17.72 9.17
C PHE A 46 8.01 -17.61 8.05
N LYS A 47 8.12 -16.43 7.49
CA LYS A 47 9.08 -16.12 6.42
C LYS A 47 9.85 -14.87 6.79
N LEU A 48 11.16 -14.97 6.68
CA LEU A 48 12.10 -13.87 6.82
C LEU A 48 12.87 -13.73 5.51
N SER A 49 12.82 -12.54 4.90
CA SER A 49 13.52 -12.26 3.66
C SER A 49 14.06 -10.84 3.63
N GLY A 50 14.98 -10.58 2.73
CA GLY A 50 15.54 -9.25 2.52
C GLY A 50 16.08 -9.10 1.10
N MET A 51 16.21 -7.87 0.67
CA MET A 51 16.76 -7.48 -0.62
C MET A 51 17.58 -6.21 -0.46
N ILE A 52 18.70 -6.14 -1.16
CA ILE A 52 19.50 -4.93 -1.30
C ILE A 52 19.59 -4.60 -2.79
N GLN A 53 19.28 -3.35 -3.13
CA GLN A 53 19.41 -2.82 -4.48
C GLN A 53 20.50 -1.75 -4.52
N PRO A 54 21.79 -2.13 -4.71
CA PRO A 54 22.86 -1.17 -4.80
C PRO A 54 22.77 -0.38 -6.10
N THR A 55 23.12 0.91 -6.05
CA THR A 55 23.21 1.78 -7.21
C THR A 55 24.56 2.46 -7.27
N PHE A 56 25.05 2.63 -8.48
CA PHE A 56 26.19 3.48 -8.78
C PHE A 56 25.73 4.57 -9.73
N SER A 57 25.95 5.82 -9.38
CA SER A 57 25.61 6.95 -10.22
C SER A 57 26.82 7.85 -10.46
N VAL A 58 26.82 8.43 -11.65
CA VAL A 58 27.80 9.44 -12.07
C VAL A 58 27.00 10.68 -12.43
N ALA A 59 27.21 11.76 -11.74
CA ALA A 59 26.62 13.05 -12.04
C ALA A 59 27.67 13.99 -12.60
N VAL A 60 27.37 14.64 -13.71
CA VAL A 60 28.22 15.70 -14.30
C VAL A 60 27.44 17.00 -14.19
N ASP A 61 28.00 18.00 -13.53
CA ASP A 61 27.38 19.32 -13.42
C ASP A 61 27.63 20.17 -14.69
N SER A 62 27.02 21.35 -14.75
CA SER A 62 27.19 22.30 -15.85
C SER A 62 28.61 22.91 -15.96
N LEU A 63 29.47 22.66 -14.98
CA LEU A 63 30.86 23.09 -14.92
C LEU A 63 31.85 21.93 -15.16
N ASP A 64 31.37 20.82 -15.71
CA ASP A 64 32.12 19.57 -15.99
C ASP A 64 32.73 18.89 -14.74
N ASN A 65 32.27 19.22 -13.53
CA ASN A 65 32.65 18.43 -12.36
C ASN A 65 31.90 17.11 -12.35
N THR A 66 32.62 16.03 -12.07
CA THR A 66 32.08 14.69 -12.06
C THR A 66 32.05 14.15 -10.65
N ASP A 67 30.86 13.83 -10.15
CA ASP A 67 30.63 13.19 -8.87
C ASP A 67 30.27 11.71 -9.05
N PHE A 68 30.87 10.88 -8.22
CA PHE A 68 30.63 9.45 -8.17
C PHE A 68 29.94 9.10 -6.86
N LEU A 69 28.79 8.41 -6.92
CA LEU A 69 28.04 8.02 -5.74
C LEU A 69 27.71 6.53 -5.77
N PHE A 70 28.09 5.83 -4.72
CA PHE A 70 27.55 4.51 -4.38
C PHE A 70 26.44 4.68 -3.33
N ASN A 71 25.28 4.09 -3.61
CA ASN A 71 24.13 4.15 -2.71
C ASN A 71 23.36 2.82 -2.73
N SER A 72 22.49 2.61 -1.76
CA SER A 72 21.45 1.59 -1.83
C SER A 72 20.11 2.26 -2.08
N LYS A 73 19.50 1.96 -3.21
CA LYS A 73 18.19 2.50 -3.55
C LYS A 73 17.11 1.94 -2.65
N HIS A 74 17.17 0.63 -2.40
CA HIS A 74 16.30 -0.10 -1.47
C HIS A 74 17.09 -1.08 -0.65
N THR A 75 16.76 -1.19 0.63
CA THR A 75 17.29 -2.17 1.56
C THR A 75 16.11 -2.74 2.34
N PHE A 76 15.44 -3.73 1.74
CA PHE A 76 14.24 -4.33 2.30
C PHE A 76 14.55 -5.40 3.32
N PHE A 77 13.76 -5.40 4.38
CA PHE A 77 13.62 -6.48 5.33
C PHE A 77 12.14 -6.82 5.47
N THR A 78 11.78 -8.07 5.25
CA THR A 78 10.41 -8.55 5.30
C THR A 78 10.29 -9.66 6.30
N PHE A 79 9.35 -9.52 7.22
CA PHE A 79 8.91 -10.56 8.14
C PHE A 79 7.42 -10.79 7.96
N SER A 80 7.02 -12.00 7.66
CA SER A 80 5.63 -12.37 7.46
C SER A 80 5.31 -13.72 8.07
N GLY A 81 4.05 -13.97 8.32
CA GLY A 81 3.60 -15.23 8.85
C GLY A 81 2.14 -15.52 8.55
N PHE A 82 1.80 -16.79 8.66
CA PHE A 82 0.46 -17.30 8.45
C PHE A 82 0.15 -18.41 9.45
N SER A 83 -1.07 -18.36 10.01
CA SER A 83 -1.64 -19.40 10.85
C SER A 83 -2.94 -19.90 10.22
N LYS A 84 -3.01 -21.20 9.92
CA LYS A 84 -4.23 -21.83 9.37
C LYS A 84 -5.34 -21.96 10.42
N PRO A 85 -5.08 -22.44 11.67
CA PRO A 85 -6.13 -22.60 12.66
C PRO A 85 -6.86 -21.29 12.96
N GLU A 86 -6.11 -20.22 13.22
CA GLU A 86 -6.65 -18.92 13.55
C GLU A 86 -7.06 -18.13 12.31
N ARG A 87 -6.70 -18.59 11.12
CA ARG A 87 -6.97 -17.88 9.83
C ARG A 87 -6.40 -16.46 9.83
N VAL A 88 -5.22 -16.30 10.39
CA VAL A 88 -4.57 -15.00 10.54
C VAL A 88 -3.29 -15.00 9.74
N SER A 89 -3.01 -13.89 9.06
CA SER A 89 -1.71 -13.60 8.48
C SER A 89 -1.24 -12.21 8.88
N PHE A 90 0.05 -11.99 8.80
CA PHE A 90 0.64 -10.68 9.03
C PHE A 90 1.83 -10.44 8.11
N LEU A 91 2.17 -9.18 7.92
CA LEU A 91 3.36 -8.76 7.21
C LEU A 91 3.93 -7.50 7.84
N MET A 92 5.24 -7.48 7.99
CA MET A 92 6.05 -6.29 8.27
C MET A 92 7.10 -6.15 7.17
N LEU A 93 7.13 -5.00 6.54
CA LEU A 93 8.12 -4.64 5.51
C LEU A 93 8.76 -3.31 5.88
N ALA A 94 10.07 -3.30 5.95
CA ALA A 94 10.85 -2.09 6.17
C ALA A 94 11.84 -1.88 5.02
N ASP A 95 12.02 -0.61 4.62
CA ASP A 95 13.09 -0.18 3.72
C ASP A 95 14.07 0.71 4.46
N PHE A 96 15.20 0.18 4.83
CA PHE A 96 16.25 0.88 5.59
C PHE A 96 16.99 1.95 4.77
N SER A 97 16.71 2.09 3.49
CA SER A 97 17.19 3.22 2.68
C SER A 97 16.41 4.51 2.96
N LEU A 98 15.25 4.41 3.61
CA LEU A 98 14.38 5.53 3.92
C LEU A 98 14.58 6.06 5.34
N SER A 99 14.39 7.35 5.55
CA SER A 99 14.42 7.98 6.89
C SER A 99 13.31 7.46 7.81
N SER A 100 12.16 7.08 7.26
CA SER A 100 11.08 6.35 7.92
C SER A 100 10.97 4.96 7.29
N PRO A 101 11.63 3.93 7.85
CA PRO A 101 11.81 2.65 7.16
C PRO A 101 10.55 1.81 7.06
N LEU A 102 9.57 1.94 7.97
CA LEU A 102 8.38 1.10 7.96
C LEU A 102 7.51 1.40 6.75
N LEU A 103 7.34 0.42 5.86
CA LEU A 103 6.45 0.49 4.72
C LEU A 103 5.11 -0.19 5.01
N ASP A 104 5.15 -1.47 5.38
CA ASP A 104 3.95 -2.25 5.67
C ASP A 104 4.02 -2.82 7.08
N ALA A 105 2.91 -2.74 7.82
CA ALA A 105 2.72 -3.38 9.12
C ALA A 105 1.24 -3.65 9.33
N TRP A 106 0.81 -4.86 8.98
CA TRP A 106 -0.61 -5.20 9.03
C TRP A 106 -0.84 -6.65 9.48
N VAL A 107 -2.05 -6.87 9.98
CA VAL A 107 -2.60 -8.19 10.30
C VAL A 107 -3.87 -8.38 9.50
N ALA A 108 -4.09 -9.58 8.96
CA ALA A 108 -5.30 -9.95 8.25
C ALA A 108 -5.97 -11.18 8.86
N TYR A 109 -7.30 -11.16 8.87
CA TYR A 109 -8.16 -12.28 9.21
C TYR A 109 -8.86 -12.80 7.96
N HIS A 110 -8.71 -14.09 7.68
CA HIS A 110 -9.27 -14.77 6.53
C HIS A 110 -10.57 -15.47 6.92
N VAL A 111 -11.73 -14.83 6.67
CA VAL A 111 -13.05 -15.43 6.95
C VAL A 111 -13.20 -16.74 6.17
N ASN A 112 -12.81 -16.70 4.90
CA ASN A 112 -12.70 -17.85 4.01
C ASN A 112 -11.68 -17.50 2.89
N ASN A 113 -11.59 -18.32 1.85
CA ASN A 113 -10.65 -18.09 0.74
C ASN A 113 -10.97 -16.83 -0.09
N ASN A 114 -12.17 -16.29 0.04
CA ASN A 114 -12.67 -15.21 -0.80
C ASN A 114 -12.90 -13.89 -0.06
N ILE A 115 -12.79 -13.88 1.27
CA ILE A 115 -13.08 -12.70 2.10
C ILE A 115 -11.98 -12.53 3.13
N HIS A 116 -11.27 -11.42 3.04
CA HIS A 116 -10.17 -11.06 3.94
C HIS A 116 -10.38 -9.66 4.51
N PHE A 117 -10.23 -9.54 5.82
CA PHE A 117 -10.19 -8.27 6.51
C PHE A 117 -8.77 -8.02 6.97
N SER A 118 -8.24 -6.84 6.74
CA SER A 118 -6.94 -6.46 7.27
C SER A 118 -6.97 -5.11 7.97
N PHE A 119 -6.10 -4.96 8.93
CA PHE A 119 -5.92 -3.75 9.71
C PHE A 119 -4.44 -3.45 9.85
N GLY A 120 -4.07 -2.18 9.74
CA GLY A 120 -2.70 -1.72 9.83
C GLY A 120 -2.29 -0.86 8.64
N GLN A 121 -0.99 -0.64 8.48
CA GLN A 121 -0.43 0.10 7.36
C GLN A 121 -0.11 -0.85 6.22
N LYS A 122 -0.69 -0.62 5.05
CA LYS A 122 -0.40 -1.39 3.83
C LYS A 122 -0.61 -0.55 2.57
N LEU A 123 -0.14 -1.09 1.46
CA LEU A 123 -0.41 -0.54 0.13
C LEU A 123 -1.93 -0.53 -0.14
N ILE A 124 -2.47 0.64 -0.49
CA ILE A 124 -3.91 0.78 -0.80
C ILE A 124 -4.21 0.35 -2.24
N SER A 125 -5.38 -0.22 -2.43
CA SER A 125 -5.82 -0.66 -3.76
C SER A 125 -6.32 0.50 -4.64
N ALA A 126 -6.78 1.62 -4.07
CA ALA A 126 -7.22 2.79 -4.83
C ALA A 126 -6.02 3.62 -5.30
N ASN A 127 -5.34 3.12 -6.30
CA ASN A 127 -4.21 3.76 -6.94
C ASN A 127 -4.10 3.30 -8.40
N ASN A 128 -3.19 3.89 -9.20
CA ASN A 128 -2.88 3.37 -10.52
C ASN A 128 -2.20 1.99 -10.42
N ARG A 129 -2.31 1.16 -11.46
CA ARG A 129 -1.85 -0.24 -11.46
C ARG A 129 -0.37 -0.37 -11.09
N SER A 130 0.48 0.48 -11.64
CA SER A 130 1.93 0.46 -11.35
C SER A 130 2.22 0.67 -9.86
N MET A 131 1.36 1.39 -9.14
CA MET A 131 1.52 1.63 -7.71
C MET A 131 1.11 0.43 -6.85
N LEU A 132 0.29 -0.48 -7.36
CA LEU A 132 -0.14 -1.69 -6.64
C LEU A 132 0.95 -2.75 -6.53
N PHE A 133 2.02 -2.63 -7.31
CA PHE A 133 3.17 -3.52 -7.22
C PHE A 133 4.16 -2.98 -6.20
N THR A 134 4.75 -3.88 -5.44
CA THR A 134 5.83 -3.53 -4.52
C THR A 134 7.10 -3.14 -5.29
N GLU A 135 7.96 -2.37 -4.68
CA GLU A 135 9.15 -1.77 -5.29
C GLU A 135 10.11 -2.81 -5.86
N ASP A 136 10.20 -3.98 -5.24
CA ASP A 136 11.00 -5.13 -5.68
C ASP A 136 10.44 -5.84 -6.93
N ASN A 137 9.19 -5.55 -7.30
CA ASN A 137 8.51 -6.09 -8.47
C ASN A 137 8.37 -5.07 -9.61
N ASN A 138 8.99 -3.91 -9.51
CA ASN A 138 9.02 -2.94 -10.59
C ASN A 138 9.93 -3.41 -11.73
N GLN A 139 9.55 -3.11 -12.97
CA GLN A 139 10.37 -3.41 -14.15
C GLN A 139 11.63 -2.54 -14.22
N PHE A 140 11.51 -1.31 -13.79
CA PHE A 140 12.58 -0.33 -13.70
C PHE A 140 12.85 0.00 -12.23
N SER A 141 13.99 0.60 -11.97
CA SER A 141 14.38 1.00 -10.62
C SER A 141 13.46 2.06 -10.01
N ASP A 142 12.75 2.82 -10.83
CA ASP A 142 11.84 3.87 -10.41
C ASP A 142 10.40 3.58 -10.82
N ARG A 143 9.45 4.09 -10.04
CA ARG A 143 8.04 4.10 -10.42
C ARG A 143 7.82 5.05 -11.59
N SER A 144 6.73 4.86 -12.32
CA SER A 144 6.35 5.75 -13.42
C SER A 144 6.12 7.19 -12.89
N ALA A 145 6.33 8.18 -13.76
CA ALA A 145 6.02 9.58 -13.45
C ALA A 145 4.54 9.74 -13.05
N LEU A 146 3.63 8.97 -13.67
CA LEU A 146 2.22 8.97 -13.30
C LEU A 146 2.04 8.55 -11.83
N SER A 147 2.67 7.46 -11.39
CA SER A 147 2.58 6.99 -10.01
C SER A 147 3.07 8.05 -9.02
N SER A 148 4.24 8.63 -9.26
CA SER A 148 4.83 9.63 -8.36
C SER A 148 4.09 10.96 -8.35
N SER A 149 3.28 11.25 -9.37
CA SER A 149 2.47 12.48 -9.43
C SER A 149 1.17 12.41 -8.62
N TYR A 150 0.69 11.20 -8.28
CA TYR A 150 -0.60 11.01 -7.63
C TYR A 150 -0.53 10.20 -6.34
N SER A 151 0.65 9.76 -5.95
CA SER A 151 0.88 9.03 -4.70
C SER A 151 2.34 9.14 -4.28
N GLN A 152 2.60 9.24 -2.99
CA GLN A 152 3.98 9.20 -2.46
C GLN A 152 4.48 7.76 -2.39
N THR A 153 3.88 6.97 -1.50
CA THR A 153 4.26 5.57 -1.28
C THR A 153 3.11 4.60 -1.53
N GLY A 154 1.89 5.12 -1.70
CA GLY A 154 0.67 4.35 -1.86
C GLY A 154 0.27 3.56 -0.60
N ARG A 155 0.80 3.91 0.56
CA ARG A 155 0.53 3.21 1.81
C ARG A 155 -0.23 4.08 2.78
N GLU A 156 -1.23 3.48 3.41
CA GLU A 156 -2.11 4.12 4.37
C GLU A 156 -2.36 3.20 5.58
N PHE A 157 -2.62 3.80 6.73
CA PHE A 157 -3.03 3.06 7.92
C PHE A 157 -4.54 3.03 8.02
N GLY A 158 -5.14 1.83 8.16
CA GLY A 158 -6.60 1.72 8.25
C GLY A 158 -7.14 0.30 8.25
N LEU A 159 -8.42 0.20 7.87
CA LEU A 159 -9.19 -1.04 7.72
C LEU A 159 -9.42 -1.31 6.24
N PHE A 160 -9.24 -2.57 5.86
CA PHE A 160 -9.36 -3.02 4.47
C PHE A 160 -10.20 -4.28 4.38
N VAL A 161 -10.94 -4.40 3.29
CA VAL A 161 -11.70 -5.61 2.93
C VAL A 161 -11.35 -5.98 1.50
N ASP A 162 -10.79 -7.15 1.32
CA ASP A 162 -10.47 -7.71 0.02
C ASP A 162 -11.38 -8.90 -0.26
N LEU A 163 -12.02 -8.91 -1.43
CA LEU A 163 -12.97 -9.92 -1.86
C LEU A 163 -12.50 -10.55 -3.17
N SER A 164 -12.89 -11.79 -3.42
CA SER A 164 -12.69 -12.46 -4.70
C SER A 164 -13.90 -13.28 -5.10
N TYR A 165 -14.29 -13.18 -6.38
CA TYR A 165 -15.40 -13.93 -6.97
C TYR A 165 -14.94 -14.53 -8.28
N SER A 166 -15.34 -15.80 -8.52
CA SER A 166 -15.02 -16.53 -9.74
C SER A 166 -16.27 -17.21 -10.28
N ILE A 167 -16.56 -17.00 -11.57
CA ILE A 167 -17.65 -17.67 -12.30
C ILE A 167 -17.06 -18.17 -13.62
N GLY A 168 -16.72 -19.47 -13.69
CA GLY A 168 -15.95 -20.02 -14.80
C GLY A 168 -14.58 -19.35 -14.91
N ASP A 169 -14.25 -18.85 -16.11
CA ASP A 169 -13.00 -18.11 -16.35
C ASP A 169 -13.09 -16.63 -15.95
N PHE A 170 -14.29 -16.13 -15.67
CA PHE A 170 -14.48 -14.75 -15.25
C PHE A 170 -14.20 -14.58 -13.77
N ASN A 171 -13.26 -13.69 -13.43
CA ASN A 171 -12.93 -13.40 -12.04
C ASN A 171 -13.05 -11.89 -11.77
N MET A 172 -13.35 -11.57 -10.51
CA MET A 172 -13.55 -10.20 -10.05
C MET A 172 -13.03 -10.07 -8.61
N ASN A 173 -12.20 -9.06 -8.37
CA ASN A 173 -11.62 -8.77 -7.05
C ASN A 173 -12.00 -7.36 -6.60
N PRO A 174 -13.10 -7.20 -5.85
CA PRO A 174 -13.40 -5.95 -5.16
C PRO A 174 -12.48 -5.76 -3.95
N SER A 175 -12.01 -4.53 -3.74
CA SER A 175 -11.30 -4.08 -2.55
C SER A 175 -11.91 -2.80 -2.05
N LEU A 176 -12.09 -2.67 -0.74
CA LEU A 176 -12.61 -1.49 -0.07
C LEU A 176 -11.73 -1.13 1.12
N GLY A 177 -11.70 0.14 1.51
CA GLY A 177 -11.01 0.52 2.73
C GLY A 177 -11.41 1.88 3.26
N VAL A 178 -11.11 2.05 4.54
CA VAL A 178 -11.19 3.32 5.28
C VAL A 178 -9.86 3.49 6.00
N THR A 179 -9.17 4.57 5.70
CA THR A 179 -7.83 4.86 6.21
C THR A 179 -7.76 6.26 6.82
N SER A 180 -6.65 6.55 7.48
CA SER A 180 -6.40 7.88 8.04
C SER A 180 -6.37 8.98 6.96
N GLY A 181 -5.97 8.65 5.74
CA GLY A 181 -5.81 9.64 4.68
C GLY A 181 -4.44 10.32 4.65
N ASP A 182 -3.58 10.01 5.62
CA ASP A 182 -2.34 10.72 5.92
C ASP A 182 -1.10 10.11 5.28
N GLY A 183 -1.29 9.06 4.49
CA GLY A 183 -0.18 8.29 3.99
C GLY A 183 0.41 7.35 5.06
N ARG A 184 1.70 7.09 4.95
CA ARG A 184 2.40 6.19 5.87
C ARG A 184 2.88 6.89 7.14
N SER A 185 3.05 6.11 8.20
CA SER A 185 3.63 6.52 9.50
C SER A 185 2.75 7.46 10.33
N SER A 186 1.46 7.51 10.03
CA SER A 186 0.47 8.29 10.74
C SER A 186 -0.22 7.42 11.79
N PHE A 187 0.38 7.32 12.99
CA PHE A 187 -0.03 6.38 14.04
C PHE A 187 -0.66 7.05 15.27
N GLY A 188 -1.00 8.32 15.18
CA GLY A 188 -1.62 9.10 16.25
C GLY A 188 -0.86 10.38 16.59
N SER A 189 -1.31 11.09 17.62
CA SER A 189 -0.86 12.44 17.98
C SER A 189 0.63 12.59 18.29
N ASN A 190 1.31 11.50 18.62
CA ASN A 190 2.75 11.48 18.88
C ASN A 190 3.55 10.86 17.71
N SER A 191 2.89 10.56 16.59
CA SER A 191 3.59 10.09 15.40
C SER A 191 4.32 11.25 14.71
N ARG A 192 5.17 10.91 13.75
CA ARG A 192 5.92 11.91 12.98
C ARG A 192 5.00 12.85 12.22
N ASP A 193 3.91 12.32 11.74
CA ASP A 193 2.93 13.00 10.92
C ASP A 193 1.58 13.02 11.65
N VAL A 194 1.07 14.20 11.90
CA VAL A 194 -0.22 14.43 12.54
C VAL A 194 -1.16 15.01 11.49
N ASP A 195 -2.22 14.29 11.19
CA ASP A 195 -3.26 14.79 10.31
C ASP A 195 -4.25 15.68 11.06
N TYR A 196 -4.73 16.67 10.34
CA TYR A 196 -5.81 17.56 10.75
C TYR A 196 -7.08 17.35 9.91
N GLY A 197 -7.08 16.35 9.03
CA GLY A 197 -8.20 15.97 8.18
C GLY A 197 -9.09 14.91 8.79
N GLY A 198 -9.93 14.36 7.93
CA GLY A 198 -10.80 13.24 8.25
C GLY A 198 -10.25 11.91 7.72
N PHE A 199 -11.16 11.01 7.34
CA PHE A 199 -10.80 9.71 6.78
C PHE A 199 -10.73 9.74 5.26
N LYS A 200 -9.88 8.88 4.72
CA LYS A 200 -9.94 8.52 3.31
C LYS A 200 -10.77 7.26 3.13
N TYR A 201 -11.73 7.33 2.21
CA TYR A 201 -12.58 6.22 1.79
C TYR A 201 -12.20 5.82 0.38
N PHE A 202 -12.11 4.53 0.11
CA PHE A 202 -11.77 4.09 -1.24
C PHE A 202 -12.38 2.74 -1.60
N GLY A 203 -12.47 2.50 -2.91
CA GLY A 203 -12.82 1.23 -3.48
C GLY A 203 -12.09 0.97 -4.78
N ARG A 204 -11.81 -0.30 -5.05
CA ARG A 204 -11.25 -0.78 -6.31
C ARG A 204 -11.98 -2.02 -6.76
N LEU A 205 -12.10 -2.18 -8.08
CA LEU A 205 -12.65 -3.35 -8.72
C LEU A 205 -11.72 -3.80 -9.85
N ASP A 206 -11.15 -4.99 -9.73
CA ASP A 206 -10.36 -5.63 -10.76
C ASP A 206 -11.17 -6.72 -11.44
N PHE A 207 -11.26 -6.66 -12.78
CA PHE A 207 -11.94 -7.64 -13.63
C PHE A 207 -10.93 -8.43 -14.45
N TYR A 208 -11.01 -9.75 -14.40
CA TYR A 208 -10.19 -10.70 -15.15
C TYR A 208 -11.09 -11.51 -16.08
N PRO A 209 -11.46 -11.00 -17.26
CA PRO A 209 -12.43 -11.67 -18.14
C PRO A 209 -11.90 -12.93 -18.81
N LEU A 210 -10.59 -13.13 -18.84
CA LEU A 210 -9.90 -14.28 -19.46
C LEU A 210 -9.17 -15.16 -18.41
N GLY A 211 -9.65 -15.14 -17.17
CA GLY A 211 -9.03 -15.82 -16.06
C GLY A 211 -7.85 -15.05 -15.47
N TYR A 212 -7.42 -15.45 -14.27
CA TYR A 212 -6.24 -14.87 -13.62
C TYR A 212 -4.97 -15.08 -14.43
N PHE A 213 -3.98 -14.23 -14.20
CA PHE A 213 -2.60 -14.49 -14.62
C PHE A 213 -2.07 -15.76 -13.94
N SER A 214 -1.10 -16.42 -14.55
CA SER A 214 -0.39 -17.57 -13.96
C SER A 214 0.24 -17.20 -12.62
N ASP A 215 0.40 -18.18 -11.73
CA ASP A 215 0.95 -17.99 -10.40
C ASP A 215 2.30 -17.25 -10.43
N GLY A 216 2.40 -16.19 -9.62
CA GLY A 216 3.55 -15.30 -9.56
C GLY A 216 3.68 -14.33 -10.74
N ASN A 217 2.78 -14.37 -11.73
CA ASN A 217 2.75 -13.42 -12.85
C ASN A 217 1.80 -12.22 -12.58
N ASN A 218 1.06 -12.28 -11.49
CA ASN A 218 0.17 -11.21 -11.02
C ASN A 218 0.89 -10.16 -10.15
N LEU A 219 2.15 -10.40 -9.76
CA LEU A 219 2.91 -9.55 -8.84
C LEU A 219 3.68 -8.42 -9.54
N GLN A 220 3.66 -8.35 -10.86
CA GLN A 220 4.44 -7.39 -11.66
C GLN A 220 3.72 -7.00 -12.94
N VAL A 221 4.18 -5.91 -13.57
CA VAL A 221 3.64 -5.44 -14.86
C VAL A 221 4.05 -6.39 -15.99
N TYR A 222 5.32 -6.79 -16.05
CA TYR A 222 5.88 -7.58 -17.14
C TYR A 222 5.44 -9.06 -17.09
N ASP A 223 5.43 -9.72 -18.26
CA ASP A 223 5.01 -11.12 -18.42
C ASP A 223 6.19 -12.09 -18.29
N ILE A 224 6.70 -12.28 -17.07
CA ILE A 224 7.84 -13.15 -16.79
C ILE A 224 7.53 -14.65 -17.00
N LYS A 225 6.27 -15.04 -16.78
CA LYS A 225 5.82 -16.43 -16.93
C LYS A 225 5.45 -16.80 -18.37
N ARG A 226 5.47 -15.80 -19.27
CA ARG A 226 5.15 -15.97 -20.70
C ARG A 226 3.78 -16.62 -20.89
N GLU A 227 2.71 -15.92 -20.47
CA GLU A 227 1.32 -16.38 -20.60
C GLU A 227 1.06 -17.03 -21.95
N LYS A 228 0.61 -18.28 -21.95
CA LYS A 228 0.38 -19.05 -23.20
C LYS A 228 -0.79 -18.53 -24.01
N THR A 229 -1.78 -17.97 -23.33
CA THR A 229 -2.97 -17.33 -23.89
C THR A 229 -2.99 -15.89 -23.47
N LEU A 230 -3.71 -15.03 -24.20
CA LEU A 230 -3.93 -13.67 -23.79
C LEU A 230 -4.63 -13.64 -22.43
N LYS A 231 -4.04 -12.89 -21.49
CA LYS A 231 -4.61 -12.60 -20.19
C LYS A 231 -4.75 -11.09 -20.02
N MET A 232 -5.79 -10.65 -19.31
CA MET A 232 -6.01 -9.23 -19.08
C MET A 232 -6.68 -8.98 -17.74
N VAL A 233 -6.43 -7.79 -17.21
CA VAL A 233 -7.17 -7.23 -16.08
C VAL A 233 -7.54 -5.78 -16.40
N PHE A 234 -8.79 -5.44 -16.13
CA PHE A 234 -9.26 -4.06 -16.07
C PHE A 234 -9.38 -3.65 -14.60
N GLY A 235 -8.86 -2.48 -14.25
CA GLY A 235 -8.98 -1.90 -12.94
C GLY A 235 -9.80 -0.61 -12.99
N LEU A 236 -10.70 -0.47 -12.04
CA LEU A 236 -11.43 0.76 -11.74
C LEU A 236 -11.28 1.04 -10.27
N ALA A 237 -10.79 2.22 -9.89
CA ALA A 237 -10.73 2.62 -8.49
C ALA A 237 -11.16 4.07 -8.30
N ALA A 238 -11.63 4.38 -7.10
CA ALA A 238 -11.96 5.72 -6.67
C ALA A 238 -11.62 5.91 -5.21
N SER A 239 -11.24 7.14 -4.84
CA SER A 239 -11.04 7.53 -3.46
C SER A 239 -11.57 8.94 -3.19
N TYR A 240 -11.94 9.16 -1.94
CA TYR A 240 -12.26 10.47 -1.36
C TYR A 240 -11.45 10.60 -0.07
N ASN A 241 -10.65 11.66 0.03
CA ASN A 241 -9.88 12.00 1.22
C ASN A 241 -10.39 13.32 1.79
N ASP A 242 -10.86 13.30 3.04
CA ASP A 242 -11.44 14.40 3.75
C ASP A 242 -10.34 15.22 4.43
N GLY A 243 -9.94 16.31 3.80
CA GLY A 243 -8.88 17.20 4.27
C GLY A 243 -7.47 16.61 4.13
N THR A 244 -6.66 17.15 3.25
CA THR A 244 -5.26 16.72 3.09
C THR A 244 -4.37 17.93 2.82
N SER A 245 -3.16 17.91 3.36
CA SER A 245 -2.15 18.95 3.18
C SER A 245 -0.99 18.53 2.28
N ASN A 246 -1.24 17.57 1.40
CA ASN A 246 -0.26 17.12 0.41
C ASN A 246 -0.81 17.27 -1.01
N SER A 247 0.00 17.80 -1.92
CA SER A 247 -0.39 18.11 -3.30
C SER A 247 -0.80 16.89 -4.13
N VAL A 248 -0.36 15.69 -3.75
CA VAL A 248 -0.76 14.44 -4.42
C VAL A 248 -2.07 13.85 -3.87
N GLY A 249 -2.69 14.49 -2.86
CA GLY A 249 -3.94 14.03 -2.25
C GLY A 249 -3.78 12.80 -1.35
N GLU A 250 -2.57 12.53 -0.92
CA GLU A 250 -2.16 11.45 -0.03
C GLU A 250 -1.11 11.99 0.94
N GLY A 251 -1.27 11.72 2.24
CA GLY A 251 -0.37 12.26 3.24
C GLY A 251 -0.64 13.71 3.58
N HIS A 252 0.25 14.29 4.39
CA HIS A 252 0.10 15.63 4.94
C HIS A 252 1.47 16.26 5.22
N GLY A 253 1.43 17.57 5.56
CA GLY A 253 2.58 18.32 6.02
C GLY A 253 3.32 19.11 4.95
N ASP A 254 2.88 19.09 3.69
CA ASP A 254 3.48 19.93 2.63
C ASP A 254 3.02 21.39 2.74
N PHE A 255 1.77 21.61 3.15
CA PHE A 255 1.20 22.93 3.33
C PHE A 255 0.11 22.96 4.40
N PHE A 256 -0.09 24.12 5.01
CA PHE A 256 -1.26 24.44 5.83
C PHE A 256 -2.05 25.56 5.17
N LEU A 257 -3.39 25.40 5.19
CA LEU A 257 -4.33 26.38 4.68
C LEU A 257 -5.29 26.76 5.79
N TYR A 258 -5.78 28.01 5.75
CA TYR A 258 -6.59 28.60 6.80
C TYR A 258 -7.86 29.19 6.22
N ASN A 259 -8.95 29.11 6.97
CA ASN A 259 -10.19 29.79 6.64
C ASN A 259 -10.15 31.28 7.07
N VAL A 260 -11.25 32.00 6.83
CA VAL A 260 -11.40 33.43 7.19
C VAL A 260 -11.27 33.71 8.69
N ASN A 261 -11.44 32.72 9.54
CA ASN A 261 -11.30 32.84 11.00
C ASN A 261 -9.88 32.51 11.49
N GLY A 262 -8.98 32.10 10.59
CA GLY A 262 -7.63 31.65 10.93
C GLY A 262 -7.55 30.22 11.43
N ASP A 263 -8.64 29.44 11.32
CA ASP A 263 -8.63 28.01 11.63
C ASP A 263 -8.06 27.20 10.45
N ILE A 264 -7.40 26.09 10.73
CA ILE A 264 -6.88 25.19 9.69
C ILE A 264 -8.07 24.62 8.90
N GLN A 265 -7.99 24.75 7.58
CA GLN A 265 -8.92 24.17 6.63
C GLN A 265 -8.15 23.55 5.47
N LEU A 266 -8.25 22.25 5.34
CA LEU A 266 -7.56 21.48 4.31
C LEU A 266 -8.52 21.13 3.16
N PRO A 267 -8.03 21.03 1.91
CA PRO A 267 -8.83 20.63 0.77
C PRO A 267 -9.17 19.14 0.81
N ASP A 268 -10.36 18.81 0.31
CA ASP A 268 -10.76 17.43 0.05
C ASP A 268 -10.29 16.99 -1.31
N TYR A 269 -9.77 15.76 -1.41
CA TYR A 269 -9.34 15.19 -2.68
C TYR A 269 -10.24 14.05 -3.12
N ARG A 270 -10.55 14.05 -4.43
CA ARG A 270 -11.25 12.96 -5.12
C ARG A 270 -10.38 12.47 -6.25
N GLN A 271 -10.11 11.18 -6.26
CA GLN A 271 -9.28 10.56 -7.28
C GLN A 271 -10.02 9.39 -7.91
N ILE A 272 -9.88 9.27 -9.24
CA ILE A 272 -10.45 8.18 -10.03
C ILE A 272 -9.33 7.60 -10.88
N TYR A 273 -9.27 6.28 -10.92
CA TYR A 273 -8.25 5.51 -11.62
C TYR A 273 -8.89 4.49 -12.55
N PHE A 274 -8.38 4.41 -13.77
CA PHE A 274 -8.68 3.35 -14.72
C PHE A 274 -7.38 2.75 -15.19
N ASP A 275 -7.32 1.44 -15.29
CA ASP A 275 -6.16 0.75 -15.82
C ASP A 275 -6.53 -0.50 -16.61
N LEU A 276 -5.64 -0.87 -17.54
CA LEU A 276 -5.69 -2.09 -18.33
C LEU A 276 -4.29 -2.68 -18.40
N LEU A 277 -4.14 -3.91 -17.94
CA LEU A 277 -2.91 -4.68 -18.11
C LEU A 277 -3.19 -5.92 -18.95
N LEU A 278 -2.45 -6.06 -20.05
CA LEU A 278 -2.47 -7.24 -20.94
C LEU A 278 -1.15 -7.97 -20.84
N LYS A 279 -1.20 -9.31 -20.89
CA LYS A 279 -0.01 -10.18 -20.93
C LYS A 279 -0.21 -11.30 -21.94
N TYR A 280 0.83 -11.52 -22.77
CA TYR A 280 0.83 -12.58 -23.76
C TYR A 280 2.24 -12.91 -24.25
N ARG A 281 2.66 -14.15 -24.11
CA ARG A 281 3.92 -14.74 -24.63
C ARG A 281 5.20 -13.92 -24.32
N GLY A 282 5.26 -13.32 -23.15
CA GLY A 282 6.41 -12.51 -22.71
C GLY A 282 6.28 -11.02 -23.02
N MET A 283 5.20 -10.61 -23.67
CA MET A 283 4.86 -9.20 -23.87
C MET A 283 3.83 -8.77 -22.86
N SER A 284 3.93 -7.52 -22.38
CA SER A 284 2.92 -6.87 -21.57
C SER A 284 2.61 -5.49 -22.11
N PHE A 285 1.37 -5.07 -21.91
CA PHE A 285 0.92 -3.72 -22.23
C PHE A 285 0.14 -3.18 -21.03
N LEU A 286 0.54 -2.03 -20.53
CA LEU A 286 -0.14 -1.31 -19.45
C LEU A 286 -0.63 0.03 -19.97
N ALA A 287 -1.92 0.32 -19.78
CA ALA A 287 -2.50 1.64 -19.97
C ALA A 287 -3.12 2.09 -18.65
N GLU A 288 -2.90 3.34 -18.27
CA GLU A 288 -3.36 3.91 -17.02
C GLU A 288 -3.92 5.32 -17.24
N TYR A 289 -4.99 5.64 -16.54
CA TYR A 289 -5.59 6.96 -16.49
C TYR A 289 -5.87 7.33 -15.04
N VAL A 290 -5.50 8.54 -14.66
CA VAL A 290 -5.78 9.09 -13.33
C VAL A 290 -6.41 10.46 -13.51
N ASN A 291 -7.46 10.73 -12.75
CA ASN A 291 -8.02 12.05 -12.55
C ASN A 291 -8.05 12.36 -11.07
N SER A 292 -7.49 13.50 -10.69
CA SER A 292 -7.50 13.99 -9.33
C SER A 292 -8.09 15.39 -9.31
N SER A 293 -8.96 15.67 -8.35
CA SER A 293 -9.56 16.97 -8.14
C SER A 293 -9.60 17.32 -6.67
N ALA A 294 -9.28 18.57 -6.35
CA ALA A 294 -9.43 19.12 -5.02
C ALA A 294 -10.73 19.95 -4.95
N SER A 295 -11.36 19.94 -3.79
CA SER A 295 -12.55 20.73 -3.44
C SER A 295 -12.37 21.40 -2.08
N SER A 296 -13.38 22.17 -1.63
CA SER A 296 -13.31 22.92 -0.37
C SER A 296 -12.22 23.98 -0.35
N LEU A 297 -11.96 24.58 -1.52
CA LEU A 297 -10.92 25.61 -1.73
C LEU A 297 -11.46 27.05 -1.64
N GLU A 298 -12.71 27.25 -1.29
CA GLU A 298 -13.30 28.58 -1.16
C GLU A 298 -12.85 29.25 0.12
N GLN A 299 -12.41 30.51 0.03
CA GLN A 299 -11.96 31.35 1.17
C GLN A 299 -10.83 30.68 1.98
N ILE A 300 -9.87 30.09 1.29
CA ILE A 300 -8.66 29.50 1.87
C ILE A 300 -7.48 30.45 1.68
N TYR A 301 -6.69 30.60 2.75
CA TYR A 301 -5.52 31.47 2.82
C TYR A 301 -4.29 30.68 3.23
N VAL A 302 -3.13 31.08 2.73
CA VAL A 302 -1.82 30.49 3.10
C VAL A 302 -1.28 31.07 4.44
N ASP A 303 -1.86 32.18 4.91
CA ASP A 303 -1.47 32.84 6.16
C ASP A 303 -2.73 33.01 7.04
N PRO A 304 -2.70 32.58 8.30
CA PRO A 304 -3.84 32.72 9.21
C PRO A 304 -4.20 34.18 9.53
N ILE A 305 -3.36 35.14 9.19
CA ILE A 305 -3.55 36.57 9.47
C ILE A 305 -3.86 37.38 8.18
N ALA A 306 -3.77 36.77 7.00
CA ALA A 306 -3.88 37.49 5.70
C ALA A 306 -5.21 38.19 5.45
N PHE A 307 -6.27 37.82 6.18
CA PHE A 307 -7.60 38.43 6.08
C PHE A 307 -7.84 39.57 7.11
N SER A 308 -6.91 39.82 7.99
CA SER A 308 -7.01 40.92 9.00
C SER A 308 -6.48 42.27 8.50
N LEU A 309 -6.07 42.33 7.25
CA LEU A 309 -5.64 43.54 6.54
C LEU A 309 -6.71 43.98 5.55
#